data_dcb82bc83f8dd811eb317764e6f08d2c
#
_entry.id   dcb82bc83f8dd811eb317764e6f08d2c
#
_cell.length_a   1.000
_cell.length_b   1.000
_cell.length_c   1.000
_cell.angle_alpha   90.00
_cell.angle_beta   90.00
_cell.angle_gamma   90.00
#
_symmetry.space_group_name_H-M   'P 1'
#
loop_
_entity.id
_entity.type
_entity.pdbx_description
1 polymer ?
#
loop_
_entity_poly.entity_id
_entity_poly.type
_entity_poly.pdbx_seq_one_letter_code
_entity_poly.pdbx_strand_id
1 'polypeptide(L)'
;MSRYAVNSKKLPKAGPYSHAVAVKGLVYFSGQVGLDPKTGKLAGPDITSQTKQTFKNIGVALKEAECDFNDVVKVNVFLTDMNDFTGMNAVMAEVFEEPYPARTTIGVAALPLNAKVEIEVVCENGPLTP
;
A
#
# COMPACT_ATOMS: atom_id res chain seq x y z
N MET A 1 -5.24 -18.93 18.09
CA MET A 1 -5.18 -18.06 16.91
C MET A 1 -4.13 -16.98 17.13
N SER A 2 -3.28 -16.79 16.16
CA SER A 2 -2.13 -15.94 16.37
C SER A 2 -2.14 -14.66 15.55
N ARG A 3 -3.25 -14.30 14.93
CA ARG A 3 -3.33 -13.06 14.18
C ARG A 3 -3.80 -11.92 15.05
N TYR A 4 -3.32 -10.73 14.77
CA TYR A 4 -3.85 -9.54 15.43
C TYR A 4 -3.89 -8.37 14.45
N ALA A 5 -4.84 -7.46 14.71
CA ALA A 5 -5.08 -6.32 13.84
C ALA A 5 -4.13 -5.19 14.17
N VAL A 6 -3.73 -4.46 13.12
CA VAL A 6 -2.94 -3.23 13.25
C VAL A 6 -3.73 -2.15 12.53
N ASN A 7 -4.09 -1.09 13.25
CA ASN A 7 -4.86 0.02 12.70
C ASN A 7 -4.20 1.33 13.04
N SER A 8 -4.18 2.27 12.08
CA SER A 8 -3.65 3.61 12.29
C SER A 8 -4.81 4.60 12.37
N LYS A 9 -4.80 5.45 13.36
CA LYS A 9 -5.79 6.53 13.46
C LYS A 9 -5.57 7.60 12.41
N LYS A 10 -4.43 7.57 11.73
CA LYS A 10 -4.09 8.55 10.69
C LYS A 10 -4.66 8.19 9.32
N LEU A 11 -5.24 7.00 9.19
CA LEU A 11 -5.82 6.53 7.94
C LEU A 11 -7.31 6.28 8.11
N PRO A 12 -8.13 6.63 7.12
CA PRO A 12 -9.55 6.33 7.17
C PRO A 12 -9.78 4.83 7.06
N LYS A 13 -10.90 4.38 7.59
CA LYS A 13 -11.31 2.99 7.50
C LYS A 13 -12.81 2.96 7.27
N ALA A 14 -13.23 2.42 6.13
CA ALA A 14 -14.60 2.54 5.67
C ALA A 14 -15.33 1.20 5.61
N GLY A 15 -15.01 0.25 6.47
CA GLY A 15 -15.70 -1.03 6.44
C GLY A 15 -15.15 -2.01 7.46
N PRO A 16 -15.63 -3.26 7.39
CA PRO A 16 -15.20 -4.30 8.35
C PRO A 16 -13.88 -4.92 7.95
N TYR A 17 -12.80 -4.15 8.04
CA TYR A 17 -11.45 -4.64 7.76
C TYR A 17 -10.45 -3.89 8.64
N SER A 18 -9.26 -4.43 8.74
CA SER A 18 -8.14 -3.78 9.44
C SER A 18 -7.19 -3.18 8.42
N HIS A 19 -6.44 -2.16 8.81
CA HIS A 19 -5.41 -1.62 7.92
C HIS A 19 -4.33 -2.66 7.64
N ALA A 20 -4.03 -3.49 8.64
CA ALA A 20 -3.09 -4.60 8.47
C ALA A 20 -3.40 -5.68 9.50
N VAL A 21 -2.95 -6.89 9.19
CA VAL A 21 -3.08 -8.03 10.09
C VAL A 21 -1.73 -8.72 10.16
N ALA A 22 -1.23 -8.90 11.37
CA ALA A 22 0.04 -9.57 11.61
C ALA A 22 -0.20 -11.02 12.00
N VAL A 23 0.60 -11.93 11.46
CA VAL A 23 0.53 -13.34 11.80
C VAL A 23 1.88 -14.02 11.51
N LYS A 24 2.44 -14.66 12.53
CA LYS A 24 3.64 -15.49 12.39
C LYS A 24 4.78 -14.85 11.58
N GLY A 25 5.10 -13.61 11.91
CA GLY A 25 6.22 -12.94 11.28
C GLY A 25 5.94 -12.27 9.96
N LEU A 26 4.69 -12.34 9.48
CA LEU A 26 4.26 -11.63 8.27
C LEU A 26 3.18 -10.64 8.64
N VAL A 27 3.11 -9.56 7.89
CA VAL A 27 2.05 -8.57 8.04
C VAL A 27 1.41 -8.36 6.67
N TYR A 28 0.10 -8.54 6.61
CA TYR A 28 -0.69 -8.37 5.41
C TYR A 28 -1.42 -7.04 5.50
N PHE A 29 -1.25 -6.20 4.49
CA PHE A 29 -1.84 -4.87 4.50
C PHE A 29 -3.01 -4.80 3.54
N SER A 30 -4.08 -4.15 3.97
CA SER A 30 -5.18 -3.82 3.09
C SER A 30 -4.71 -2.85 2.02
N GLY A 31 -5.37 -2.86 0.87
CA GLY A 31 -5.04 -1.96 -0.22
C GLY A 31 -5.26 -0.50 0.14
N GLN A 32 -4.43 0.36 -0.42
CA GLN A 32 -4.55 1.80 -0.27
C GLN A 32 -4.66 2.44 -1.64
N VAL A 33 -5.52 3.43 -1.74
CA VAL A 33 -5.56 4.32 -2.89
C VAL A 33 -4.92 5.65 -2.50
N GLY A 34 -4.78 6.56 -3.46
CA GLY A 34 -4.12 7.84 -3.21
C GLY A 34 -5.01 8.87 -2.55
N LEU A 35 -5.74 8.48 -1.52
CA LEU A 35 -6.61 9.35 -0.75
C LEU A 35 -5.79 10.15 0.24
N ASP A 36 -5.92 11.48 0.18
CA ASP A 36 -5.29 12.35 1.16
C ASP A 36 -6.16 12.33 2.43
N PRO A 37 -5.64 11.83 3.55
CA PRO A 37 -6.44 11.73 4.77
C PRO A 37 -6.89 13.08 5.32
N LYS A 38 -6.20 14.17 4.95
CA LYS A 38 -6.56 15.51 5.45
C LYS A 38 -7.75 16.08 4.72
N THR A 39 -7.90 15.78 3.43
CA THR A 39 -8.99 16.35 2.61
C THR A 39 -10.12 15.37 2.38
N GLY A 40 -9.87 14.08 2.51
CA GLY A 40 -10.85 13.04 2.17
C GLY A 40 -11.00 12.84 0.68
N LYS A 41 -10.09 13.39 -0.14
CA LYS A 41 -10.14 13.30 -1.59
C LYS A 41 -8.85 12.73 -2.13
N LEU A 42 -8.87 12.24 -3.37
CA LEU A 42 -7.65 11.82 -4.03
C LEU A 42 -6.67 13.00 -4.13
N ALA A 43 -5.38 12.70 -3.99
CA ALA A 43 -4.34 13.73 -3.92
C ALA A 43 -4.17 14.50 -5.23
N GLY A 44 -4.67 13.96 -6.33
CA GLY A 44 -4.62 14.63 -7.62
C GLY A 44 -5.29 13.78 -8.68
N PRO A 45 -5.43 14.30 -9.90
CA PRO A 45 -6.12 13.56 -10.96
C PRO A 45 -5.20 12.61 -11.72
N ASP A 46 -3.90 12.70 -11.55
CA ASP A 46 -2.92 11.98 -12.35
C ASP A 46 -2.31 10.81 -11.60
N ILE A 47 -1.74 9.88 -12.37
CA ILE A 47 -1.17 8.66 -11.80
C ILE A 47 0.00 8.95 -10.85
N THR A 48 0.83 9.93 -11.16
CA THR A 48 1.98 10.25 -10.33
C THR A 48 1.56 10.73 -8.94
N SER A 49 0.64 11.70 -8.88
CA SER A 49 0.15 12.23 -7.60
C SER A 49 -0.53 11.13 -6.79
N GLN A 50 -1.37 10.33 -7.44
CA GLN A 50 -2.08 9.27 -6.74
C GLN A 50 -1.16 8.18 -6.24
N THR A 51 -0.16 7.80 -7.03
CA THR A 51 0.79 6.75 -6.61
C THR A 51 1.63 7.23 -5.44
N LYS A 52 2.10 8.48 -5.48
CA LYS A 52 2.87 9.04 -4.36
C LYS A 52 2.07 9.03 -3.07
N GLN A 53 0.82 9.47 -3.12
CA GLN A 53 -0.03 9.48 -1.93
C GLN A 53 -0.34 8.06 -1.47
N THR A 54 -0.54 7.13 -2.40
CA THR A 54 -0.79 5.73 -2.06
C THR A 54 0.38 5.17 -1.24
N PHE A 55 1.61 5.38 -1.69
CA PHE A 55 2.77 4.91 -0.93
C PHE A 55 2.93 5.65 0.39
N LYS A 56 2.57 6.93 0.44
CA LYS A 56 2.60 7.65 1.70
C LYS A 56 1.62 7.02 2.71
N ASN A 57 0.44 6.65 2.26
CA ASN A 57 -0.55 5.99 3.12
C ASN A 57 -0.06 4.61 3.56
N ILE A 58 0.56 3.86 2.64
CA ILE A 58 1.15 2.57 2.98
C ILE A 58 2.25 2.76 4.03
N GLY A 59 3.07 3.79 3.87
CA GLY A 59 4.12 4.09 4.85
C GLY A 59 3.58 4.35 6.25
N VAL A 60 2.42 5.01 6.34
CA VAL A 60 1.76 5.23 7.63
C VAL A 60 1.34 3.90 8.26
N ALA A 61 0.76 3.01 7.46
CA ALA A 61 0.35 1.69 7.95
C ALA A 61 1.55 0.83 8.32
N LEU A 62 2.63 0.88 7.52
CA LEU A 62 3.86 0.15 7.82
C LEU A 62 4.42 0.59 9.18
N LYS A 63 4.46 1.89 9.40
CA LYS A 63 5.00 2.42 10.66
C LYS A 63 4.18 1.96 11.86
N GLU A 64 2.87 1.91 11.71
CA GLU A 64 1.99 1.41 12.77
C GLU A 64 2.30 -0.04 13.08
N ALA A 65 2.69 -0.82 12.09
CA ALA A 65 3.06 -2.23 12.26
C ALA A 65 4.54 -2.42 12.61
N GLU A 66 5.26 -1.33 12.85
CA GLU A 66 6.69 -1.34 13.17
C GLU A 66 7.52 -1.94 12.04
N CYS A 67 7.11 -1.64 10.82
CA CYS A 67 7.80 -2.06 9.60
C CYS A 67 8.20 -0.82 8.79
N ASP A 68 9.05 -1.02 7.80
CA ASP A 68 9.32 0.01 6.81
C ASP A 68 9.35 -0.62 5.42
N PHE A 69 9.61 0.19 4.39
CA PHE A 69 9.56 -0.30 3.01
C PHE A 69 10.58 -1.40 2.73
N ASN A 70 11.68 -1.45 3.46
CA ASN A 70 12.69 -2.50 3.28
C ASN A 70 12.20 -3.86 3.77
N ASP A 71 11.14 -3.89 4.56
CA ASP A 71 10.54 -5.13 5.04
C ASP A 71 9.50 -5.70 4.07
N VAL A 72 9.13 -4.94 3.04
CA VAL A 72 8.10 -5.37 2.10
C VAL A 72 8.66 -6.46 1.19
N VAL A 73 7.95 -7.60 1.13
CA VAL A 73 8.37 -8.74 0.32
C VAL A 73 7.50 -8.94 -0.92
N LYS A 74 6.28 -8.40 -0.90
CA LYS A 74 5.35 -8.54 -2.04
C LYS A 74 4.53 -7.29 -2.20
N VAL A 75 4.38 -6.84 -3.44
CA VAL A 75 3.55 -5.70 -3.80
C VAL A 75 2.59 -6.13 -4.90
N ASN A 76 1.30 -5.85 -4.72
CA ASN A 76 0.30 -6.01 -5.76
C ASN A 76 -0.22 -4.64 -6.15
N VAL A 77 -0.15 -4.32 -7.44
CA VAL A 77 -0.57 -3.02 -7.98
C VAL A 77 -1.74 -3.23 -8.91
N PHE A 78 -2.80 -2.47 -8.69
CA PHE A 78 -4.02 -2.51 -9.51
C PHE A 78 -4.17 -1.17 -10.19
N LEU A 79 -4.29 -1.18 -11.54
CA LEU A 79 -4.42 0.03 -12.35
C LEU A 79 -5.72 -0.03 -13.14
N THR A 80 -6.43 1.09 -13.23
CA THR A 80 -7.62 1.15 -14.08
C THR A 80 -7.26 1.40 -15.54
N ASP A 81 -6.02 1.82 -15.81
CA ASP A 81 -5.52 2.05 -17.16
C ASP A 81 -4.06 1.62 -17.21
N MET A 82 -3.76 0.58 -17.99
CA MET A 82 -2.39 0.08 -18.07
C MET A 82 -1.43 1.07 -18.75
N ASN A 83 -1.95 2.10 -19.41
CA ASN A 83 -1.10 3.18 -19.91
C ASN A 83 -0.44 3.97 -18.76
N ASP A 84 -0.95 3.83 -17.54
CA ASP A 84 -0.38 4.47 -16.36
C ASP A 84 0.78 3.67 -15.76
N PHE A 85 1.11 2.51 -16.33
CA PHE A 85 2.16 1.65 -15.80
C PHE A 85 3.49 2.38 -15.63
N THR A 86 3.91 3.12 -16.67
CA THR A 86 5.20 3.82 -16.65
C THR A 86 5.25 4.87 -15.53
N GLY A 87 4.17 5.65 -15.37
CA GLY A 87 4.13 6.68 -14.32
C GLY A 87 4.13 6.07 -12.94
N MET A 88 3.36 5.01 -12.73
CA MET A 88 3.33 4.30 -11.46
C MET A 88 4.72 3.71 -11.17
N ASN A 89 5.33 3.08 -12.17
CA ASN A 89 6.61 2.40 -12.01
C ASN A 89 7.72 3.38 -11.61
N ALA A 90 7.69 4.59 -12.16
CA ALA A 90 8.68 5.62 -11.83
C ALA A 90 8.59 6.01 -10.34
N VAL A 91 7.38 6.15 -9.81
CA VAL A 91 7.20 6.48 -8.39
C VAL A 91 7.66 5.31 -7.52
N MET A 92 7.29 4.08 -7.90
CA MET A 92 7.68 2.91 -7.14
C MET A 92 9.20 2.77 -7.05
N ALA A 93 9.92 3.13 -8.12
CA ALA A 93 11.38 3.09 -8.13
C ALA A 93 12.00 4.06 -7.12
N GLU A 94 11.28 5.13 -6.76
CA GLU A 94 11.75 6.08 -5.74
C GLU A 94 11.50 5.57 -4.32
N VAL A 95 10.58 4.63 -4.17
CA VAL A 95 10.15 4.15 -2.85
C VAL A 95 10.98 2.96 -2.39
N PHE A 96 11.30 2.05 -3.30
CA PHE A 96 11.98 0.81 -2.97
C PHE A 96 13.41 0.79 -3.46
N GLU A 97 14.25 0.06 -2.74
CA GLU A 97 15.65 -0.18 -3.08
C GLU A 97 15.85 -1.66 -3.33
N GLU A 98 16.93 -1.99 -4.07
CA GLU A 98 17.27 -3.39 -4.25
C GLU A 98 17.71 -4.00 -2.93
N PRO A 99 17.38 -5.26 -2.67
CA PRO A 99 16.59 -6.14 -3.54
C PRO A 99 15.11 -5.73 -3.53
N TYR A 100 14.54 -5.60 -4.73
CA TYR A 100 13.14 -5.18 -4.85
C TYR A 100 12.19 -6.28 -4.37
N PRO A 101 11.02 -5.90 -3.84
CA PRO A 101 10.00 -6.90 -3.52
C PRO A 101 9.48 -7.57 -4.80
N ALA A 102 8.93 -8.75 -4.65
CA ALA A 102 8.18 -9.36 -5.74
C ALA A 102 6.95 -8.50 -6.06
N ARG A 103 6.54 -8.45 -7.34
CA ARG A 103 5.42 -7.60 -7.72
C ARG A 103 4.55 -8.23 -8.78
N THR A 104 3.25 -8.00 -8.66
CA THR A 104 2.28 -8.23 -9.72
C THR A 104 1.58 -6.91 -10.00
N THR A 105 1.46 -6.53 -11.28
CA THR A 105 0.71 -5.34 -11.69
C THR A 105 -0.33 -5.78 -12.70
N ILE A 106 -1.60 -5.48 -12.43
CA ILE A 106 -2.70 -5.89 -13.31
C ILE A 106 -3.66 -4.73 -13.53
N GLY A 107 -4.37 -4.78 -14.65
CA GLY A 107 -5.45 -3.86 -14.94
C GLY A 107 -6.75 -4.35 -14.36
N VAL A 108 -7.56 -3.43 -13.85
CA VAL A 108 -8.86 -3.73 -13.26
C VAL A 108 -9.91 -2.79 -13.85
N ALA A 109 -11.18 -3.19 -13.72
CA ALA A 109 -12.28 -2.42 -14.31
C ALA A 109 -12.53 -1.10 -13.57
N ALA A 110 -12.37 -1.09 -12.24
CA ALA A 110 -12.62 0.10 -11.42
C ALA A 110 -11.95 -0.06 -10.08
N LEU A 111 -11.74 1.07 -9.41
CA LEU A 111 -11.17 1.10 -8.07
C LEU A 111 -12.01 2.04 -7.20
N PRO A 112 -11.92 1.91 -5.87
CA PRO A 112 -12.65 2.83 -4.98
C PRO A 112 -12.33 4.28 -5.28
N LEU A 113 -13.32 5.15 -5.14
CA LEU A 113 -13.19 6.61 -5.33
C LEU A 113 -12.75 6.99 -6.75
N ASN A 114 -12.96 6.10 -7.72
CA ASN A 114 -12.48 6.32 -9.08
C ASN A 114 -10.96 6.51 -9.13
N ALA A 115 -10.23 5.88 -8.23
CA ALA A 115 -8.78 5.97 -8.20
C ALA A 115 -8.18 5.32 -9.44
N LYS A 116 -7.02 5.81 -9.82
CA LYS A 116 -6.25 5.23 -10.93
C LYS A 116 -5.37 4.08 -10.49
N VAL A 117 -5.07 4.00 -9.20
CA VAL A 117 -4.16 3.00 -8.66
C VAL A 117 -4.59 2.59 -7.26
N GLU A 118 -4.44 1.32 -6.98
CA GLU A 118 -4.54 0.77 -5.63
C GLU A 118 -3.38 -0.19 -5.43
N ILE A 119 -2.78 -0.18 -4.24
CA ILE A 119 -1.60 -0.99 -3.96
C ILE A 119 -1.77 -1.65 -2.60
N GLU A 120 -1.45 -2.92 -2.52
CA GLU A 120 -1.40 -3.65 -1.27
C GLU A 120 -0.03 -4.32 -1.13
N VAL A 121 0.41 -4.52 0.09
CA VAL A 121 1.73 -5.09 0.34
C VAL A 121 1.66 -6.17 1.42
N VAL A 122 2.67 -7.03 1.41
CA VAL A 122 2.94 -7.98 2.48
C VAL A 122 4.36 -7.71 2.94
N CYS A 123 4.57 -7.63 4.24
CA CYS A 123 5.93 -7.43 4.74
C CYS A 123 6.29 -8.44 5.81
N GLU A 124 7.58 -8.60 5.98
CA GLU A 124 8.13 -9.39 7.07
C GLU A 124 8.17 -8.50 8.30
N ASN A 125 7.74 -9.03 9.44
CA ASN A 125 7.61 -8.22 10.65
C ASN A 125 8.93 -8.15 11.39
N GLY A 126 9.91 -7.59 10.72
CA GLY A 126 11.21 -7.39 11.33
C GLY A 126 11.94 -8.69 11.59
N PRO A 127 13.08 -8.62 12.23
CA PRO A 127 13.78 -9.81 12.59
C PRO A 127 12.90 -10.51 13.57
N LEU A 128 12.44 -11.62 13.14
CA LEU A 128 11.76 -12.46 14.00
C LEU A 128 12.72 -12.87 15.01
N THR A 129 12.87 -12.02 15.89
CA THR A 129 13.63 -12.48 16.95
C THR A 129 12.86 -13.49 17.58
N PRO A 130 13.41 -14.51 17.59
CA PRO A 130 12.91 -15.55 18.40
C PRO A 130 12.76 -15.08 19.77
#